data_46699d4ba93e70a44c78ea7317fdbd7d
#
_entry.id   46699d4ba93e70a44c78ea7317fdbd7d
#
_cell.length_a   1.000
_cell.length_b   1.000
_cell.length_c   1.000
_cell.angle_alpha   90.00
_cell.angle_beta   90.00
_cell.angle_gamma   90.00
#
_symmetry.space_group_name_H-M   'P 1'
#
loop_
_entity.id
_entity.type
_entity.pdbx_description
1 polymer ?
#
loop_
_entity_poly.entity_id
_entity_poly.type
_entity_poly.pdbx_seq_one_letter_code
_entity_poly.pdbx_strand_id
1 'polypeptide(L)'
;GRAMAVAARGGGVLIVSAEAAAHFYPATPEQVVNACYAAGFRMVNRGVLGDELVAAEYLKLWRDDSWGTLIRSSDPVVVDTIRRDYPELVPYLAPVTIPAVAEARYLRAQVGERLEIVYAGVCPPAGRPELDAAITFRDLDQMLRLRGVSPLSQPDYFERVPSERRRHLSTAGGL
;
A
#
# COMPACT_ATOMS: atom_id res chain seq x y z
N GLY A 1 8.05 -14.50 9.67
CA GLY A 1 7.12 -13.47 10.15
C GLY A 1 5.73 -13.61 9.53
N ARG A 2 4.74 -12.82 10.01
CA ARG A 2 3.32 -12.92 9.62
C ARG A 2 3.09 -12.70 8.10
N ALA A 3 3.78 -11.73 7.50
CA ALA A 3 3.71 -11.49 6.05
C ALA A 3 4.09 -12.73 5.21
N MET A 4 5.15 -13.42 5.62
CA MET A 4 5.57 -14.68 4.98
C MET A 4 4.49 -15.77 5.11
N ALA A 5 3.85 -15.87 6.28
CA ALA A 5 2.78 -16.83 6.50
C ALA A 5 1.54 -16.53 5.63
N VAL A 6 1.18 -15.26 5.46
CA VAL A 6 0.09 -14.83 4.56
C VAL A 6 0.41 -15.22 3.12
N ALA A 7 1.61 -14.90 2.62
CA ALA A 7 2.04 -15.28 1.28
C ALA A 7 2.07 -16.81 1.09
N ALA A 8 2.52 -17.56 2.12
CA ALA A 8 2.59 -19.02 2.04
C ALA A 8 1.21 -19.71 1.90
N ARG A 9 0.16 -19.11 2.46
CA ARG A 9 -1.22 -19.60 2.30
C ARG A 9 -1.83 -19.29 0.93
N GLY A 10 -1.21 -18.41 0.15
CA GLY A 10 -1.68 -18.07 -1.20
C GLY A 10 -2.98 -17.26 -1.27
N GLY A 11 -3.45 -16.71 -0.13
CA GLY A 11 -4.75 -16.03 -0.05
C GLY A 11 -4.69 -14.53 0.19
N GLY A 12 -3.52 -14.01 0.54
CA GLY A 12 -3.35 -12.63 1.01
C GLY A 12 -3.19 -11.59 -0.09
N VAL A 13 -3.49 -10.36 0.27
CA VAL A 13 -3.26 -9.16 -0.54
C VAL A 13 -2.02 -8.45 -0.04
N LEU A 14 -1.17 -8.00 -0.95
CA LEU A 14 -0.07 -7.09 -0.66
C LEU A 14 -0.38 -5.70 -1.22
N ILE A 15 -0.36 -4.70 -0.36
CA ILE A 15 -0.32 -3.30 -0.76
C ILE A 15 1.15 -2.88 -0.79
N VAL A 16 1.64 -2.45 -1.94
CA VAL A 16 3.02 -1.99 -2.13
C VAL A 16 3.00 -0.48 -2.35
N SER A 17 3.61 0.30 -1.47
CA SER A 17 3.61 1.74 -1.63
C SER A 17 4.41 2.20 -2.86
N ALA A 18 4.09 3.39 -3.35
CA ALA A 18 4.63 3.90 -4.63
C ALA A 18 6.16 3.99 -4.67
N GLU A 19 6.80 4.19 -3.52
CA GLU A 19 8.25 4.30 -3.38
C GLU A 19 9.00 2.99 -3.69
N ALA A 20 8.29 1.87 -3.85
CA ALA A 20 8.88 0.59 -4.26
C ALA A 20 9.67 0.72 -5.57
N ALA A 21 9.21 1.57 -6.50
CA ALA A 21 9.90 1.81 -7.76
C ALA A 21 11.34 2.31 -7.57
N ALA A 22 11.55 3.18 -6.59
CA ALA A 22 12.89 3.69 -6.27
C ALA A 22 13.73 2.65 -5.50
N HIS A 23 13.10 1.92 -4.57
CA HIS A 23 13.80 0.94 -3.73
C HIS A 23 14.30 -0.27 -4.53
N PHE A 24 13.50 -0.77 -5.46
CA PHE A 24 13.82 -1.97 -6.25
C PHE A 24 14.50 -1.67 -7.59
N TYR A 25 14.84 -0.39 -7.86
CA TYR A 25 15.59 -0.06 -9.07
C TYR A 25 16.84 -0.98 -9.20
N PRO A 26 17.17 -1.54 -10.40
CA PRO A 26 16.59 -1.23 -11.71
C PRO A 26 15.35 -2.07 -12.11
N ALA A 27 14.77 -2.88 -11.20
CA ALA A 27 13.55 -3.60 -11.52
C ALA A 27 12.39 -2.63 -11.76
N THR A 28 11.58 -2.91 -12.78
CA THR A 28 10.38 -2.12 -13.06
C THR A 28 9.28 -2.39 -12.03
N PRO A 29 8.30 -1.48 -11.85
CA PRO A 29 7.15 -1.73 -10.98
C PRO A 29 6.40 -3.02 -11.32
N GLU A 30 6.30 -3.36 -12.61
CA GLU A 30 5.68 -4.59 -13.11
C GLU A 30 6.45 -5.81 -12.65
N GLN A 31 7.77 -5.78 -12.74
CA GLN A 31 8.65 -6.86 -12.26
C GLN A 31 8.52 -7.07 -10.75
N VAL A 32 8.43 -5.99 -9.97
CA VAL A 32 8.23 -6.09 -8.52
C VAL A 32 6.88 -6.71 -8.20
N VAL A 33 5.81 -6.29 -8.87
CA VAL A 33 4.46 -6.84 -8.71
C VAL A 33 4.43 -8.33 -9.07
N ASN A 34 5.02 -8.70 -10.21
CA ASN A 34 5.10 -10.10 -10.64
C ASN A 34 5.90 -10.96 -9.67
N ALA A 35 6.99 -10.42 -9.09
CA ALA A 35 7.76 -11.09 -8.04
C ALA A 35 6.90 -11.35 -6.79
N CYS A 36 6.07 -10.40 -6.39
CA CYS A 36 5.16 -10.57 -5.25
C CYS A 36 4.10 -11.64 -5.53
N TYR A 37 3.57 -11.72 -6.75
CA TYR A 37 2.70 -12.83 -7.15
C TYR A 37 3.43 -14.18 -7.12
N ALA A 38 4.65 -14.25 -7.65
CA ALA A 38 5.47 -15.46 -7.61
C ALA A 38 5.82 -15.88 -6.17
N ALA A 39 5.95 -14.93 -5.25
CA ALA A 39 6.16 -15.19 -3.84
C ALA A 39 4.91 -15.69 -3.09
N GLY A 40 3.74 -15.71 -3.74
CA GLY A 40 2.52 -16.36 -3.22
C GLY A 40 1.39 -15.41 -2.83
N PHE A 41 1.51 -14.11 -3.04
CA PHE A 41 0.37 -13.21 -2.85
C PHE A 41 -0.69 -13.43 -3.94
N ARG A 42 -1.96 -13.45 -3.53
CA ARG A 42 -3.10 -13.62 -4.45
C ARG A 42 -3.36 -12.35 -5.25
N MET A 43 -3.20 -11.21 -4.60
CA MET A 43 -3.42 -9.88 -5.17
C MET A 43 -2.29 -8.96 -4.74
N VAL A 44 -1.83 -8.13 -5.65
CA VAL A 44 -0.85 -7.09 -5.37
C VAL A 44 -1.41 -5.76 -5.86
N ASN A 45 -1.61 -4.84 -4.92
CA ASN A 45 -2.05 -3.49 -5.19
C ASN A 45 -0.86 -2.53 -5.07
N ARG A 46 -0.75 -1.62 -6.01
CA ARG A 46 0.13 -0.45 -5.85
C ARG A 46 -0.63 0.54 -4.96
N GLY A 47 -0.01 1.01 -3.88
CA GLY A 47 -0.64 1.84 -2.84
C GLY A 47 -1.16 3.23 -3.29
N VAL A 48 -1.39 3.41 -4.60
CA VAL A 48 -1.88 4.65 -5.19
C VAL A 48 -3.35 4.92 -4.82
N LEU A 49 -4.15 3.87 -4.71
CA LEU A 49 -5.57 4.01 -4.36
C LEU A 49 -5.75 4.62 -2.97
N GLY A 50 -4.93 4.21 -2.01
CA GLY A 50 -4.95 4.77 -0.66
C GLY A 50 -4.62 6.27 -0.65
N ASP A 51 -3.64 6.67 -1.45
CA ASP A 51 -3.27 8.08 -1.62
C ASP A 51 -4.41 8.90 -2.25
N GLU A 52 -5.08 8.37 -3.27
CA GLU A 52 -6.22 9.02 -3.92
C GLU A 52 -7.41 9.18 -2.96
N LEU A 53 -7.75 8.15 -2.19
CA LEU A 53 -8.81 8.20 -1.20
C LEU A 53 -8.54 9.27 -0.14
N VAL A 54 -7.32 9.32 0.37
CA VAL A 54 -6.89 10.31 1.36
C VAL A 54 -6.87 11.72 0.76
N ALA A 55 -6.37 11.89 -0.46
CA ALA A 55 -6.38 13.18 -1.15
C ALA A 55 -7.80 13.71 -1.35
N ALA A 56 -8.75 12.84 -1.70
CA ALA A 56 -10.15 13.22 -1.84
C ALA A 56 -10.76 13.74 -0.52
N GLU A 57 -10.42 13.13 0.63
CA GLU A 57 -10.87 13.59 1.94
C GLU A 57 -10.23 14.95 2.31
N TYR A 58 -8.94 15.15 2.03
CA TYR A 58 -8.30 16.46 2.23
C TYR A 58 -8.92 17.56 1.37
N LEU A 59 -9.30 17.27 0.13
CA LEU A 59 -9.99 18.24 -0.72
C LEU A 59 -11.36 18.64 -0.17
N LYS A 60 -12.09 17.72 0.48
CA LYS A 60 -13.33 18.03 1.18
C LYS A 60 -13.07 18.97 2.37
N LEU A 61 -12.08 18.64 3.21
CA LEU A 61 -11.70 19.47 4.34
C LEU A 61 -11.27 20.87 3.91
N TRP A 62 -10.53 20.99 2.82
CA TRP A 62 -10.07 22.29 2.30
C TRP A 62 -11.21 23.16 1.78
N ARG A 63 -12.29 22.56 1.29
CA ARG A 63 -13.48 23.28 0.83
C ARG A 63 -14.43 23.66 1.95
N ASP A 64 -14.22 23.12 3.13
CA ASP A 64 -15.06 23.37 4.31
C ASP A 64 -14.38 24.42 5.19
N ASP A 65 -14.89 25.66 5.10
CA ASP A 65 -14.37 26.82 5.85
C ASP A 65 -14.60 26.71 7.38
N SER A 66 -15.29 25.68 7.86
CA SER A 66 -15.52 25.46 9.30
C SER A 66 -14.24 24.96 10.02
N TRP A 67 -13.29 24.39 9.27
CA TRP A 67 -12.02 23.92 9.82
C TRP A 67 -10.99 25.07 9.91
N GLY A 68 -10.42 25.24 11.09
CA GLY A 68 -9.27 26.13 11.29
C GLY A 68 -7.96 25.49 10.79
N THR A 69 -6.87 25.77 11.49
CA THR A 69 -5.57 25.15 11.19
C THR A 69 -5.58 23.65 11.48
N LEU A 70 -5.25 22.82 10.49
CA LEU A 70 -5.13 21.39 10.62
C LEU A 70 -3.70 20.91 10.34
N ILE A 71 -3.27 19.91 11.10
CA ILE A 71 -2.02 19.18 10.88
C ILE A 71 -2.34 17.98 10.01
N ARG A 72 -1.59 17.80 8.92
CA ARG A 72 -1.75 16.66 8.03
C ARG A 72 -1.50 15.34 8.77
N SER A 73 -2.44 14.39 8.67
CA SER A 73 -2.40 13.11 9.37
C SER A 73 -2.19 11.89 8.45
N SER A 74 -1.75 12.10 7.20
CA SER A 74 -1.49 11.01 6.24
C SER A 74 -0.17 10.29 6.45
N ASP A 75 0.75 10.84 7.25
CA ASP A 75 2.02 10.20 7.59
C ASP A 75 1.91 9.50 8.96
N PRO A 76 2.11 8.17 9.04
CA PRO A 76 2.00 7.44 10.31
C PRO A 76 3.03 7.87 11.34
N VAL A 77 4.25 8.23 10.92
CA VAL A 77 5.32 8.66 11.83
C VAL A 77 4.96 9.99 12.49
N VAL A 78 4.44 10.95 11.71
CA VAL A 78 3.98 12.25 12.23
C VAL A 78 2.85 12.05 13.22
N VAL A 79 1.83 11.26 12.87
CA VAL A 79 0.67 11.00 13.74
C VAL A 79 1.08 10.33 15.04
N ASP A 80 1.92 9.31 14.97
CA ASP A 80 2.37 8.55 16.15
C ASP A 80 3.30 9.42 17.03
N THR A 81 4.14 10.28 16.45
CA THR A 81 4.97 11.25 17.18
C THR A 81 4.10 12.26 17.91
N ILE A 82 3.12 12.87 17.24
CA ILE A 82 2.21 13.83 17.87
C ILE A 82 1.45 13.18 19.04
N ARG A 83 0.90 12.00 18.83
CA ARG A 83 0.16 11.30 19.89
C ARG A 83 1.01 10.94 21.10
N ARG A 84 2.29 10.62 20.90
CA ARG A 84 3.21 10.24 21.97
C ARG A 84 3.83 11.44 22.67
N ASP A 85 4.35 12.38 21.90
CA ASP A 85 5.24 13.43 22.41
C ASP A 85 4.57 14.80 22.52
N TYR A 86 3.47 15.04 21.80
CA TYR A 86 2.75 16.33 21.73
C TYR A 86 1.24 16.15 21.81
N PRO A 87 0.71 15.57 22.91
CA PRO A 87 -0.71 15.23 23.03
C PRO A 87 -1.65 16.45 22.88
N GLU A 88 -1.16 17.67 23.20
CA GLU A 88 -1.88 18.91 23.03
C GLU A 88 -2.17 19.25 21.55
N LEU A 89 -1.41 18.68 20.61
CA LEU A 89 -1.61 18.87 19.17
C LEU A 89 -2.59 17.86 18.55
N VAL A 90 -2.99 16.82 19.28
CA VAL A 90 -3.92 15.81 18.78
C VAL A 90 -5.24 16.40 18.25
N PRO A 91 -5.86 17.43 18.88
CA PRO A 91 -7.06 18.07 18.37
C PRO A 91 -6.90 18.76 17.01
N TYR A 92 -5.67 19.06 16.61
CA TYR A 92 -5.36 19.69 15.33
C TYR A 92 -5.05 18.68 14.21
N LEU A 93 -4.94 17.39 14.53
CA LEU A 93 -4.77 16.37 13.49
C LEU A 93 -6.01 16.33 12.60
N ALA A 94 -5.81 16.39 11.30
CA ALA A 94 -6.91 16.25 10.35
C ALA A 94 -7.64 14.90 10.59
N PRO A 95 -8.98 14.87 10.57
CA PRO A 95 -9.77 13.66 10.78
C PRO A 95 -9.73 12.71 9.55
N VAL A 96 -8.55 12.51 9.00
CA VAL A 96 -8.29 11.70 7.82
C VAL A 96 -7.31 10.59 8.21
N THR A 97 -7.62 9.37 7.79
CA THR A 97 -6.74 8.22 8.06
C THR A 97 -5.53 8.19 7.13
N ILE A 98 -4.53 7.37 7.46
CA ILE A 98 -3.35 7.18 6.61
C ILE A 98 -3.70 6.36 5.35
N PRO A 99 -3.01 6.54 4.22
CA PRO A 99 -3.30 5.87 2.95
C PRO A 99 -3.40 4.34 3.04
N ALA A 100 -2.44 3.71 3.70
CA ALA A 100 -2.43 2.25 3.88
C ALA A 100 -3.71 1.71 4.54
N VAL A 101 -4.24 2.43 5.54
CA VAL A 101 -5.48 2.05 6.24
C VAL A 101 -6.70 2.33 5.38
N ALA A 102 -6.73 3.47 4.67
CA ALA A 102 -7.81 3.79 3.74
C ALA A 102 -7.97 2.71 2.66
N GLU A 103 -6.86 2.30 2.04
CA GLU A 103 -6.86 1.24 1.04
C GLU A 103 -7.26 -0.12 1.61
N ALA A 104 -6.75 -0.47 2.79
CA ALA A 104 -7.11 -1.73 3.43
C ALA A 104 -8.63 -1.81 3.73
N ARG A 105 -9.23 -0.74 4.23
CA ARG A 105 -10.69 -0.65 4.45
C ARG A 105 -11.46 -0.78 3.14
N TYR A 106 -11.02 -0.08 2.11
CA TYR A 106 -11.63 -0.16 0.79
C TYR A 106 -11.59 -1.59 0.23
N LEU A 107 -10.42 -2.24 0.26
CA LEU A 107 -10.25 -3.61 -0.23
C LEU A 107 -11.14 -4.60 0.53
N ARG A 108 -11.25 -4.50 1.85
CA ARG A 108 -12.15 -5.37 2.62
C ARG A 108 -13.62 -5.14 2.26
N ALA A 109 -14.02 -3.90 2.07
CA ALA A 109 -15.39 -3.58 1.64
C ALA A 109 -15.72 -4.16 0.26
N GLN A 110 -14.75 -4.22 -0.66
CA GLN A 110 -14.96 -4.72 -2.02
C GLN A 110 -14.81 -6.24 -2.16
N VAL A 111 -13.89 -6.84 -1.41
CA VAL A 111 -13.49 -8.26 -1.58
C VAL A 111 -14.04 -9.13 -0.45
N GLY A 112 -14.13 -8.61 0.76
CA GLY A 112 -14.67 -9.29 1.94
C GLY A 112 -13.84 -9.07 3.20
N GLU A 113 -14.51 -9.09 4.33
CA GLU A 113 -13.95 -8.77 5.67
C GLU A 113 -12.78 -9.68 6.11
N ARG A 114 -12.76 -10.93 5.62
CA ARG A 114 -11.72 -11.91 5.97
C ARG A 114 -10.44 -11.80 5.16
N LEU A 115 -10.31 -10.72 4.37
CA LEU A 115 -9.13 -10.51 3.54
C LEU A 115 -7.89 -10.25 4.41
N GLU A 116 -6.87 -11.07 4.27
CA GLU A 116 -5.57 -10.85 4.91
C GLU A 116 -4.78 -9.81 4.08
N ILE A 117 -4.39 -8.71 4.73
CA ILE A 117 -3.73 -7.58 4.07
C ILE A 117 -2.35 -7.36 4.69
N VAL A 118 -1.34 -7.41 3.85
CA VAL A 118 0.04 -7.02 4.15
C VAL A 118 0.34 -5.69 3.47
N TYR A 119 0.96 -4.77 4.19
CA TYR A 119 1.46 -3.52 3.62
C TYR A 119 2.98 -3.55 3.57
N ALA A 120 3.57 -3.10 2.47
CA ALA A 120 5.01 -2.90 2.32
C ALA A 120 5.32 -1.45 1.92
N GLY A 121 6.19 -0.78 2.67
CA GLY A 121 6.55 0.62 2.42
C GLY A 121 7.84 1.02 3.13
N VAL A 122 8.23 2.29 2.96
CA VAL A 122 9.42 2.87 3.60
C VAL A 122 9.21 2.97 5.12
N CYS A 123 8.06 3.50 5.54
CA CYS A 123 7.67 3.68 6.94
C CYS A 123 6.35 2.93 7.19
N PRO A 124 6.39 1.60 7.34
CA PRO A 124 5.17 0.82 7.50
C PRO A 124 4.47 1.15 8.82
N PRO A 125 3.15 1.42 8.81
CA PRO A 125 2.41 1.77 10.01
C PRO A 125 2.21 0.52 10.89
N ALA A 126 2.88 0.50 12.03
CA ALA A 126 2.74 -0.60 13.00
C ALA A 126 1.42 -0.52 13.79
N GLY A 127 0.91 -1.68 14.23
CA GLY A 127 -0.20 -1.76 15.18
C GLY A 127 -1.55 -1.29 14.64
N ARG A 128 -1.74 -1.25 13.32
CA ARG A 128 -3.02 -0.91 12.72
C ARG A 128 -3.87 -2.17 12.54
N PRO A 129 -5.07 -2.24 13.12
CA PRO A 129 -5.91 -3.45 13.07
C PRO A 129 -6.38 -3.79 11.65
N GLU A 130 -6.37 -2.83 10.74
CA GLU A 130 -6.70 -3.02 9.34
C GLU A 130 -5.63 -3.76 8.55
N LEU A 131 -4.42 -3.90 9.10
CA LEU A 131 -3.29 -4.57 8.45
C LEU A 131 -2.89 -5.81 9.23
N ASP A 132 -2.86 -6.96 8.57
CA ASP A 132 -2.40 -8.21 9.18
C ASP A 132 -0.89 -8.24 9.40
N ALA A 133 -0.16 -7.53 8.56
CA ALA A 133 1.25 -7.21 8.74
C ALA A 133 1.62 -5.93 8.01
N ALA A 134 2.59 -5.20 8.56
CA ALA A 134 3.24 -4.07 7.91
C ALA A 134 4.75 -4.32 7.93
N ILE A 135 5.38 -4.24 6.76
CA ILE A 135 6.80 -4.60 6.55
C ILE A 135 7.52 -3.50 5.77
N THR A 136 8.83 -3.42 5.97
CA THR A 136 9.69 -2.56 5.15
C THR A 136 9.93 -3.17 3.77
N PHE A 137 10.42 -2.38 2.82
CA PHE A 137 10.87 -2.92 1.53
C PHE A 137 12.08 -3.86 1.69
N ARG A 138 12.93 -3.63 2.70
CA ARG A 138 14.02 -4.57 3.03
C ARG A 138 13.48 -5.93 3.44
N ASP A 139 12.42 -5.96 4.27
CA ASP A 139 11.78 -7.21 4.67
C ASP A 139 11.12 -7.89 3.47
N LEU A 140 10.50 -7.11 2.57
CA LEU A 140 9.92 -7.63 1.33
C LEU A 140 11.01 -8.25 0.43
N ASP A 141 12.12 -7.55 0.20
CA ASP A 141 13.26 -8.07 -0.58
C ASP A 141 13.80 -9.37 0.03
N GLN A 142 14.01 -9.41 1.35
CA GLN A 142 14.43 -10.62 2.04
C GLN A 142 13.42 -11.76 1.86
N MET A 143 12.12 -11.45 1.92
CA MET A 143 11.05 -12.43 1.72
C MET A 143 11.07 -13.00 0.31
N LEU A 144 11.25 -12.16 -0.72
CA LEU A 144 11.39 -12.58 -2.11
C LEU A 144 12.59 -13.52 -2.27
N ARG A 145 13.75 -13.15 -1.74
CA ARG A 145 14.98 -13.99 -1.76
C ARG A 145 14.78 -15.33 -1.10
N LEU A 146 14.12 -15.38 0.07
CA LEU A 146 13.85 -16.64 0.77
C LEU A 146 12.88 -17.55 -0.01
N ARG A 147 12.08 -16.99 -0.91
CA ARG A 147 11.21 -17.71 -1.84
C ARG A 147 11.92 -18.07 -3.15
N GLY A 148 13.19 -17.71 -3.31
CA GLY A 148 13.92 -17.92 -4.55
C GLY A 148 13.44 -17.04 -5.71
N VAL A 149 12.79 -15.91 -5.41
CA VAL A 149 12.20 -15.01 -6.40
C VAL A 149 13.09 -13.78 -6.53
N SER A 150 13.50 -13.45 -7.76
CA SER A 150 14.18 -12.20 -8.09
C SER A 150 13.25 -11.31 -8.91
N PRO A 151 13.04 -10.03 -8.53
CA PRO A 151 12.27 -9.10 -9.35
C PRO A 151 12.82 -8.94 -10.77
N LEU A 152 14.14 -8.85 -10.92
CA LEU A 152 14.80 -8.67 -12.22
C LEU A 152 14.61 -9.84 -13.19
N SER A 153 14.25 -11.02 -12.69
CA SER A 153 13.96 -12.19 -13.53
C SER A 153 12.46 -12.32 -13.89
N GLN A 154 11.64 -11.39 -13.42
CA GLN A 154 10.22 -11.39 -13.73
C GLN A 154 9.93 -10.62 -15.02
N PRO A 155 8.81 -10.91 -15.70
CA PRO A 155 8.35 -10.13 -16.84
C PRO A 155 8.14 -8.65 -16.47
N ASP A 156 8.46 -7.77 -17.40
CA ASP A 156 8.28 -6.31 -17.28
C ASP A 156 6.89 -5.82 -17.74
N TYR A 157 5.93 -6.72 -17.77
CA TYR A 157 4.52 -6.47 -18.07
C TYR A 157 3.62 -7.21 -17.08
N PHE A 158 2.37 -6.81 -16.96
CA PHE A 158 1.41 -7.47 -16.07
C PHE A 158 0.86 -8.76 -16.67
N GLU A 159 1.42 -9.91 -16.33
CA GLU A 159 0.98 -11.22 -16.83
C GLU A 159 -0.47 -11.55 -16.47
N ARG A 160 -0.95 -11.08 -15.30
CA ARG A 160 -2.29 -11.36 -14.80
C ARG A 160 -3.37 -10.42 -15.34
N VAL A 161 -3.00 -9.46 -16.18
CA VAL A 161 -3.96 -8.62 -16.88
C VAL A 161 -4.39 -9.35 -18.17
N PRO A 162 -5.70 -9.59 -18.38
CA PRO A 162 -6.21 -10.17 -19.62
C PRO A 162 -5.69 -9.40 -20.84
N SER A 163 -5.40 -10.14 -21.92
CA SER A 163 -4.78 -9.56 -23.13
C SER A 163 -5.59 -8.40 -23.72
N GLU A 164 -6.92 -8.46 -23.61
CA GLU A 164 -7.82 -7.40 -24.04
C GLU A 164 -7.58 -6.11 -23.25
N ARG A 165 -7.38 -6.21 -21.93
CA ARG A 165 -7.12 -5.04 -21.06
C ARG A 165 -5.71 -4.50 -21.21
N ARG A 166 -4.72 -5.34 -21.54
CA ARG A 166 -3.34 -4.87 -21.81
C ARG A 166 -3.28 -3.87 -22.95
N ARG A 167 -4.08 -4.07 -24.00
CA ARG A 167 -4.17 -3.15 -25.15
C ARG A 167 -4.63 -1.75 -24.72
N HIS A 168 -5.53 -1.68 -23.74
CA HIS A 168 -6.07 -0.40 -23.25
C HIS A 168 -5.12 0.31 -22.29
N LEU A 169 -4.35 -0.44 -21.50
CA LEU A 169 -3.37 0.12 -20.55
C LEU A 169 -2.17 0.78 -21.25
N SER A 170 -1.85 0.36 -22.47
CA SER A 170 -0.73 0.92 -23.27
C SER A 170 -1.13 2.10 -24.18
N THR A 171 -2.40 2.48 -24.18
CA THR A 171 -2.90 3.60 -25.01
C THR A 171 -2.86 4.90 -24.22
N ALA A 172 -2.34 5.97 -24.80
CA ALA A 172 -2.41 7.29 -24.19
C ALA A 172 -3.88 7.67 -23.93
N GLY A 173 -4.23 7.94 -22.66
CA GLY A 173 -5.61 8.16 -22.25
C GLY A 173 -6.40 6.86 -21.98
N GLY A 174 -5.73 5.71 -21.84
CA GLY A 174 -6.34 4.42 -21.46
C GLY A 174 -7.32 4.53 -20.30
N LEU A 175 -8.16 3.52 -20.14
CA LEU A 175 -9.33 3.51 -19.23
C LEU A 175 -9.24 4.32 -17.97
#